data_48897193d806a22bcf23fb6d9504f7fa
#
_entry.id   48897193d806a22bcf23fb6d9504f7fa
#
_cell.length_a   1.000
_cell.length_b   1.000
_cell.length_c   1.000
_cell.angle_alpha   90.00
_cell.angle_beta   90.00
_cell.angle_gamma   90.00
#
_symmetry.space_group_name_H-M   'P 1'
#
loop_
_entity.id
_entity.type
_entity.pdbx_description
1 polymer ?
#
loop_
_entity_poly.entity_id
_entity_poly.type
_entity_poly.pdbx_seq_one_letter_code
_entity_poly.pdbx_strand_id
1 'polypeptide(L)'
;MDLLDGVIRSYDWGSTTALSDFRGVEPSGQPEAEFWFGAHRSGPSPFRADGRSATSLEMPFLVKVLAVDRPLSLQVHPDEATASVGCRREDVAGVLVDDPRRCFPDGRAKPEAVCAVGQFETLCGFRPIPEALEMAARSNLPERVLGPLRSGDWSTAVASALAAPPEEVAAVTSAAEAGDGPAAGLVGRLAALHHGDPALLLVPLLRHHVLDDGDLLYVAPGVLHAHLSGLAVEVMADSDDVVRAGLTSKFVDSMVLVGLLRPERLGDVEMATGSGHRYDLEGDDSVLRRLSGNGLDVEVGGSGGPELLLCTDGSASVRSGDGRSDLVALRGEAVWIGPGDGLTDLRVDGTVHWVACRDLGCHAR
;
A
#
# COMPACT_ATOMS: atom_id res chain seq x y z
N MET A 1 12.33 -18.03 -16.60
CA MET A 1 12.78 -16.79 -15.94
C MET A 1 13.04 -15.72 -16.98
N ASP A 2 12.72 -14.47 -16.65
CA ASP A 2 13.03 -13.28 -17.48
C ASP A 2 13.07 -12.02 -16.60
N LEU A 3 13.72 -10.97 -17.08
CA LEU A 3 13.64 -9.65 -16.47
C LEU A 3 12.33 -8.98 -16.87
N LEU A 4 11.64 -8.40 -15.89
CA LEU A 4 10.50 -7.53 -16.11
C LEU A 4 10.92 -6.07 -16.00
N ASP A 5 10.56 -5.27 -16.99
CA ASP A 5 10.70 -3.82 -16.91
C ASP A 5 9.51 -3.23 -16.16
N GLY A 6 9.79 -2.41 -15.17
CA GLY A 6 8.74 -1.77 -14.40
C GLY A 6 8.02 -0.67 -15.20
N VAL A 7 6.77 -0.41 -14.84
CA VAL A 7 5.92 0.62 -15.46
C VAL A 7 5.73 1.78 -14.51
N ILE A 8 6.14 2.99 -14.90
CA ILE A 8 5.95 4.22 -14.12
C ILE A 8 4.50 4.67 -14.18
N ARG A 9 3.96 5.02 -13.01
CA ARG A 9 2.66 5.71 -12.84
C ARG A 9 2.91 7.11 -12.31
N SER A 10 2.47 8.10 -13.09
CA SER A 10 2.68 9.51 -12.77
C SER A 10 1.40 10.09 -12.16
N TYR A 11 1.35 10.08 -10.82
CA TYR A 11 0.31 10.78 -10.05
C TYR A 11 0.92 12.03 -9.43
N ASP A 12 0.10 13.04 -9.16
CA ASP A 12 0.50 14.35 -8.63
C ASP A 12 1.06 14.33 -7.20
N TRP A 13 0.88 13.22 -6.49
CA TRP A 13 1.45 12.99 -5.16
C TRP A 13 2.87 12.38 -5.21
N GLY A 14 3.33 11.97 -6.39
CA GLY A 14 4.64 11.33 -6.57
C GLY A 14 5.80 12.29 -6.42
N SER A 15 6.96 11.74 -6.05
CA SER A 15 8.23 12.47 -6.02
C SER A 15 8.74 12.73 -7.44
N THR A 16 9.40 13.88 -7.63
CA THR A 16 10.06 14.22 -8.91
C THR A 16 11.46 13.63 -9.04
N THR A 17 12.01 13.04 -7.98
CA THR A 17 13.39 12.51 -7.95
C THR A 17 13.51 11.12 -7.34
N ALA A 18 12.68 10.73 -6.37
CA ALA A 18 12.91 9.52 -5.58
C ALA A 18 12.93 8.22 -6.42
N LEU A 19 12.03 8.07 -7.42
CA LEU A 19 12.07 6.88 -8.29
C LEU A 19 13.21 6.93 -9.30
N SER A 20 13.60 8.10 -9.79
CA SER A 20 14.79 8.22 -10.65
C SER A 20 16.07 7.92 -9.88
N ASP A 21 16.21 8.43 -8.65
CA ASP A 21 17.33 8.12 -7.75
C ASP A 21 17.34 6.60 -7.41
N PHE A 22 16.17 6.02 -7.12
CA PHE A 22 16.03 4.59 -6.89
C PHE A 22 16.46 3.74 -8.08
N ARG A 23 16.15 4.17 -9.31
CA ARG A 23 16.53 3.47 -10.55
C ARG A 23 17.93 3.80 -11.05
N GLY A 24 18.59 4.83 -10.47
CA GLY A 24 19.88 5.32 -10.93
C GLY A 24 19.84 5.98 -12.31
N VAL A 25 18.76 6.68 -12.64
CA VAL A 25 18.54 7.38 -13.90
C VAL A 25 18.30 8.88 -13.68
N GLU A 26 18.45 9.68 -14.73
CA GLU A 26 18.15 11.10 -14.65
C GLU A 26 16.65 11.35 -14.39
N PRO A 27 16.30 12.34 -13.53
CA PRO A 27 14.92 12.69 -13.26
C PRO A 27 14.18 13.16 -14.51
N SER A 28 12.93 12.71 -14.69
CA SER A 28 12.08 13.17 -15.78
C SER A 28 11.58 14.61 -15.61
N GLY A 29 11.72 15.17 -14.40
CA GLY A 29 11.17 16.48 -14.03
C GLY A 29 9.66 16.48 -13.81
N GLN A 30 9.01 15.32 -13.92
CA GLN A 30 7.59 15.14 -13.62
C GLN A 30 7.42 14.27 -12.36
N PRO A 31 6.29 14.36 -11.65
CA PRO A 31 6.00 13.44 -10.56
C PRO A 31 6.00 11.99 -11.04
N GLU A 32 6.79 11.14 -10.42
CA GLU A 32 6.79 9.69 -10.59
C GLU A 32 6.39 9.08 -9.26
N ALA A 33 5.17 8.52 -9.20
CA ALA A 33 4.55 8.14 -7.95
C ALA A 33 4.73 6.66 -7.60
N GLU A 34 4.59 5.80 -8.61
CA GLU A 34 4.65 4.36 -8.45
C GLU A 34 5.42 3.73 -9.61
N PHE A 35 6.11 2.63 -9.31
CA PHE A 35 6.84 1.82 -10.27
C PHE A 35 6.35 0.37 -10.15
N TRP A 36 5.60 -0.10 -11.14
CA TRP A 36 4.82 -1.33 -11.09
C TRP A 36 5.53 -2.51 -11.74
N PHE A 37 5.45 -3.67 -11.09
CA PHE A 37 5.91 -4.95 -11.61
C PHE A 37 4.78 -5.98 -11.48
N GLY A 38 4.24 -6.43 -12.61
CA GLY A 38 3.16 -7.41 -12.62
C GLY A 38 2.33 -7.41 -13.88
N ALA A 39 1.20 -8.12 -13.81
CA ALA A 39 0.28 -8.35 -14.92
C ALA A 39 -0.94 -7.41 -14.90
N HIS A 40 -0.97 -6.41 -14.00
CA HIS A 40 -2.14 -5.55 -13.80
C HIS A 40 -2.59 -4.88 -15.11
N ARG A 41 -3.90 -4.98 -15.42
CA ARG A 41 -4.50 -4.52 -16.68
C ARG A 41 -4.20 -3.06 -17.06
N SER A 42 -4.06 -2.19 -16.05
CA SER A 42 -3.82 -0.76 -16.26
C SER A 42 -2.35 -0.41 -16.49
N GLY A 43 -1.42 -1.36 -16.34
CA GLY A 43 0.01 -1.15 -16.50
C GLY A 43 0.80 -2.45 -16.42
N PRO A 44 0.57 -3.40 -17.35
CA PRO A 44 1.30 -4.66 -17.34
C PRO A 44 2.76 -4.44 -17.71
N SER A 45 3.66 -5.05 -16.96
CA SER A 45 5.11 -5.01 -17.22
C SER A 45 5.46 -5.70 -18.53
N PRO A 46 6.36 -5.13 -19.35
CA PRO A 46 6.94 -5.84 -20.47
C PRO A 46 8.10 -6.73 -20.03
N PHE A 47 8.25 -7.87 -20.66
CA PHE A 47 9.46 -8.69 -20.59
C PHE A 47 10.60 -8.01 -21.32
N ARG A 48 11.78 -7.90 -20.70
CA ARG A 48 12.93 -7.22 -21.30
C ARG A 48 13.46 -7.92 -22.54
N ALA A 49 13.41 -9.27 -22.57
CA ALA A 49 14.00 -10.05 -23.66
C ALA A 49 13.32 -9.80 -25.01
N ASP A 50 12.01 -9.59 -25.06
CA ASP A 50 11.25 -9.53 -26.31
C ASP A 50 10.13 -8.47 -26.32
N GLY A 51 9.94 -7.73 -25.22
CA GLY A 51 8.91 -6.69 -25.08
C GLY A 51 7.49 -7.23 -24.96
N ARG A 52 7.27 -8.56 -24.85
CA ARG A 52 5.94 -9.12 -24.60
C ARG A 52 5.39 -8.58 -23.29
N SER A 53 4.10 -8.30 -23.28
CA SER A 53 3.40 -7.88 -22.07
C SER A 53 3.19 -9.03 -21.09
N ALA A 54 3.35 -8.77 -19.80
CA ALA A 54 3.02 -9.70 -18.73
C ALA A 54 1.50 -9.94 -18.55
N THR A 55 0.63 -9.32 -19.36
CA THR A 55 -0.85 -9.47 -19.27
C THR A 55 -1.34 -10.91 -19.30
N SER A 56 -0.58 -11.81 -19.93
CA SER A 56 -0.92 -13.23 -20.01
C SER A 56 -0.45 -14.04 -18.80
N LEU A 57 0.25 -13.40 -17.85
CA LEU A 57 0.71 -14.09 -16.64
C LEU A 57 -0.44 -14.16 -15.62
N GLU A 58 -0.60 -15.32 -15.03
CA GLU A 58 -1.47 -15.51 -13.86
C GLU A 58 -0.69 -15.07 -12.61
N MET A 59 -0.72 -13.77 -12.32
CA MET A 59 -0.13 -13.18 -11.11
C MET A 59 -1.24 -12.74 -10.17
N PRO A 60 -1.40 -13.35 -9.00
CA PRO A 60 -2.43 -12.94 -8.05
C PRO A 60 -2.04 -11.68 -7.26
N PHE A 61 -0.82 -11.18 -7.45
CA PHE A 61 -0.27 -10.01 -6.76
C PHE A 61 0.29 -8.98 -7.75
N LEU A 62 0.35 -7.74 -7.28
CA LEU A 62 1.09 -6.65 -7.91
C LEU A 62 2.17 -6.16 -6.94
N VAL A 63 3.39 -5.99 -7.43
CA VAL A 63 4.49 -5.39 -6.67
C VAL A 63 4.76 -4.00 -7.20
N LYS A 64 4.87 -3.03 -6.29
CA LYS A 64 5.16 -1.64 -6.64
C LYS A 64 6.29 -1.10 -5.78
N VAL A 65 6.98 -0.10 -6.30
CA VAL A 65 7.76 0.82 -5.48
C VAL A 65 6.98 2.13 -5.42
N LEU A 66 6.56 2.51 -4.22
CA LEU A 66 5.91 3.79 -3.96
C LEU A 66 6.95 4.87 -3.69
N ALA A 67 6.78 6.05 -4.25
CA ALA A 67 7.60 7.24 -3.97
C ALA A 67 6.69 8.40 -3.57
N VAL A 68 6.36 8.43 -2.30
CA VAL A 68 5.37 9.36 -1.73
C VAL A 68 6.05 10.66 -1.34
N ASP A 69 5.74 11.75 -2.05
CA ASP A 69 6.18 13.12 -1.73
C ASP A 69 5.05 13.93 -1.08
N ARG A 70 3.81 13.64 -1.46
CA ARG A 70 2.60 14.22 -0.88
C ARG A 70 1.66 13.12 -0.39
N PRO A 71 0.95 13.34 0.73
CA PRO A 71 0.04 12.34 1.29
C PRO A 71 -0.97 11.80 0.28
N LEU A 72 -1.15 10.48 0.29
CA LEU A 72 -2.23 9.82 -0.41
C LEU A 72 -3.56 10.08 0.32
N SER A 73 -4.67 9.81 -0.37
CA SER A 73 -6.00 9.89 0.26
C SER A 73 -6.11 8.97 1.47
N LEU A 74 -6.85 9.42 2.49
CA LEU A 74 -7.30 8.54 3.55
C LEU A 74 -8.35 7.59 2.99
N GLN A 75 -8.14 6.27 3.10
CA GLN A 75 -8.89 5.25 2.38
C GLN A 75 -9.00 3.93 3.13
N VAL A 76 -9.92 3.08 2.67
CA VAL A 76 -10.12 1.70 3.14
C VAL A 76 -10.35 0.79 1.94
N HIS A 77 -9.90 -0.46 2.05
CA HIS A 77 -10.16 -1.51 1.06
C HIS A 77 -11.18 -2.51 1.58
N PRO A 78 -12.08 -3.04 0.71
CA PRO A 78 -13.07 -4.03 1.09
C PRO A 78 -12.46 -5.42 1.27
N ASP A 79 -13.15 -6.27 2.03
CA ASP A 79 -12.98 -7.71 1.98
C ASP A 79 -13.68 -8.30 0.73
N GLU A 80 -13.36 -9.55 0.39
CA GLU A 80 -13.85 -10.24 -0.83
C GLU A 80 -15.38 -10.26 -0.92
N ALA A 81 -16.06 -10.54 0.18
CA ALA A 81 -17.52 -10.63 0.21
C ALA A 81 -18.15 -9.25 -0.08
N THR A 82 -17.61 -8.20 0.57
CA THR A 82 -18.11 -6.84 0.43
C THR A 82 -17.77 -6.26 -0.94
N ALA A 83 -16.55 -6.51 -1.46
CA ALA A 83 -16.11 -6.11 -2.78
C ALA A 83 -17.03 -6.67 -3.87
N SER A 84 -17.26 -7.98 -3.84
CA SER A 84 -18.14 -8.69 -4.79
C SER A 84 -19.58 -8.17 -4.78
N VAL A 85 -20.15 -7.90 -3.58
CA VAL A 85 -21.50 -7.32 -3.45
C VAL A 85 -21.51 -5.86 -3.96
N GLY A 86 -20.50 -5.07 -3.62
CA GLY A 86 -20.35 -3.68 -4.04
C GLY A 86 -20.27 -3.54 -5.56
N CYS A 87 -19.41 -4.34 -6.20
CA CYS A 87 -19.24 -4.38 -7.65
C CYS A 87 -20.57 -4.67 -8.37
N ARG A 88 -21.26 -5.75 -7.97
CA ARG A 88 -22.58 -6.09 -8.55
C ARG A 88 -23.62 -4.98 -8.35
N ARG A 89 -23.63 -4.31 -7.19
CA ARG A 89 -24.54 -3.20 -6.92
C ARG A 89 -24.27 -2.02 -7.85
N GLU A 90 -23.01 -1.66 -8.06
CA GLU A 90 -22.62 -0.59 -8.97
C GLU A 90 -22.93 -0.94 -10.43
N ASP A 91 -22.71 -2.20 -10.83
CA ASP A 91 -23.10 -2.69 -12.17
C ASP A 91 -24.62 -2.58 -12.42
N VAL A 92 -25.44 -3.01 -11.45
CA VAL A 92 -26.91 -2.91 -11.54
C VAL A 92 -27.37 -1.45 -11.56
N ALA A 93 -26.65 -0.55 -10.86
CA ALA A 93 -26.92 0.88 -10.88
C ALA A 93 -26.42 1.57 -12.16
N GLY A 94 -25.72 0.84 -13.05
CA GLY A 94 -25.19 1.39 -14.31
C GLY A 94 -23.97 2.29 -14.13
N VAL A 95 -23.24 2.16 -13.03
CA VAL A 95 -22.00 2.90 -12.80
C VAL A 95 -20.89 2.25 -13.64
N LEU A 96 -20.32 2.98 -14.59
CA LEU A 96 -19.28 2.46 -15.46
C LEU A 96 -18.00 2.16 -14.67
N VAL A 97 -17.17 1.21 -15.16
CA VAL A 97 -15.92 0.81 -14.49
C VAL A 97 -14.94 1.97 -14.34
N ASP A 98 -14.93 2.90 -15.27
CA ASP A 98 -14.09 4.10 -15.31
C ASP A 98 -14.77 5.35 -14.72
N ASP A 99 -16.00 5.23 -14.19
CA ASP A 99 -16.68 6.36 -13.52
C ASP A 99 -15.88 6.73 -12.25
N PRO A 100 -15.50 8.01 -12.08
CA PRO A 100 -14.73 8.44 -10.91
C PRO A 100 -15.44 8.24 -9.56
N ARG A 101 -16.76 7.94 -9.57
CA ARG A 101 -17.56 7.62 -8.38
C ARG A 101 -17.58 6.13 -8.06
N ARG A 102 -17.03 5.29 -8.94
CA ARG A 102 -17.01 3.84 -8.73
C ARG A 102 -16.02 3.48 -7.62
N CYS A 103 -16.50 2.75 -6.62
CA CYS A 103 -15.73 2.29 -5.47
C CYS A 103 -15.24 0.85 -5.60
N PHE A 104 -15.96 0.03 -6.39
CA PHE A 104 -15.71 -1.41 -6.54
C PHE A 104 -15.55 -1.79 -8.03
N PRO A 105 -14.43 -1.41 -8.67
CA PRO A 105 -14.22 -1.64 -10.11
C PRO A 105 -14.04 -3.11 -10.49
N ASP A 106 -13.52 -3.97 -9.62
CA ASP A 106 -13.27 -5.39 -9.94
C ASP A 106 -13.90 -6.37 -8.95
N GLY A 107 -14.37 -5.90 -7.80
CA GLY A 107 -15.08 -6.71 -6.83
C GLY A 107 -14.22 -7.73 -6.10
N ARG A 108 -12.93 -7.44 -5.92
CA ARG A 108 -11.95 -8.27 -5.21
C ARG A 108 -11.49 -7.59 -3.92
N ALA A 109 -11.13 -8.42 -2.94
CA ALA A 109 -10.41 -7.91 -1.78
C ALA A 109 -9.08 -7.28 -2.20
N LYS A 110 -8.64 -6.28 -1.42
CA LYS A 110 -7.37 -5.62 -1.66
C LYS A 110 -6.57 -5.51 -0.36
N PRO A 111 -6.04 -6.62 0.16
CA PRO A 111 -5.02 -6.57 1.19
C PRO A 111 -3.74 -5.95 0.61
N GLU A 112 -3.04 -5.17 1.42
CA GLU A 112 -1.78 -4.52 1.04
C GLU A 112 -0.73 -4.72 2.13
N ALA A 113 0.53 -4.77 1.73
CA ALA A 113 1.66 -4.73 2.64
C ALA A 113 2.68 -3.73 2.11
N VAL A 114 3.17 -2.83 2.95
CA VAL A 114 4.23 -1.89 2.61
C VAL A 114 5.47 -2.19 3.43
N CYS A 115 6.59 -2.46 2.76
CA CYS A 115 7.91 -2.65 3.35
C CYS A 115 8.74 -1.39 3.08
N ALA A 116 9.15 -0.70 4.12
CA ALA A 116 9.88 0.56 3.99
C ALA A 116 11.25 0.36 3.33
N VAL A 117 11.62 1.29 2.45
CA VAL A 117 12.95 1.43 1.86
C VAL A 117 13.51 2.78 2.35
N GLY A 118 14.28 2.74 3.43
CA GLY A 118 14.59 3.91 4.23
C GLY A 118 13.42 4.27 5.16
N GLN A 119 13.20 5.56 5.44
CA GLN A 119 12.07 5.99 6.25
C GLN A 119 10.78 6.10 5.45
N PHE A 120 9.68 5.61 6.02
CA PHE A 120 8.34 5.69 5.43
C PHE A 120 7.30 6.08 6.47
N GLU A 121 6.54 7.14 6.21
CA GLU A 121 5.54 7.69 7.13
C GLU A 121 4.13 7.32 6.68
N THR A 122 3.30 6.83 7.62
CA THR A 122 1.95 6.37 7.31
C THR A 122 0.99 6.49 8.50
N LEU A 123 -0.30 6.68 8.20
CA LEU A 123 -1.41 6.48 9.13
C LEU A 123 -2.01 5.11 8.85
N CYS A 124 -2.22 4.28 9.89
CA CYS A 124 -2.85 2.97 9.71
C CYS A 124 -3.54 2.48 10.98
N GLY A 125 -4.83 2.21 10.84
CA GLY A 125 -5.67 1.72 11.92
C GLY A 125 -6.01 2.74 13.00
N PHE A 126 -7.05 2.47 13.76
CA PHE A 126 -7.44 3.34 14.85
C PHE A 126 -6.56 3.12 16.09
N ARG A 127 -6.39 4.17 16.88
CA ARG A 127 -5.81 4.06 18.23
C ARG A 127 -6.74 3.26 19.13
N PRO A 128 -6.23 2.61 20.19
CA PRO A 128 -7.08 2.14 21.28
C PRO A 128 -7.94 3.28 21.82
N ILE A 129 -9.21 3.00 22.20
CA ILE A 129 -10.17 4.04 22.61
C ILE A 129 -9.62 5.01 23.65
N PRO A 130 -8.92 4.59 24.73
CA PRO A 130 -8.37 5.53 25.69
C PRO A 130 -7.39 6.54 25.07
N GLU A 131 -6.50 6.08 24.19
CA GLU A 131 -5.54 6.94 23.48
C GLU A 131 -6.26 7.85 22.48
N ALA A 132 -7.23 7.29 21.72
CA ALA A 132 -8.01 8.06 20.77
C ALA A 132 -8.78 9.21 21.45
N LEU A 133 -9.37 8.95 22.62
CA LEU A 133 -10.05 9.98 23.41
C LEU A 133 -9.08 11.06 23.94
N GLU A 134 -7.90 10.66 24.40
CA GLU A 134 -6.86 11.60 24.83
C GLU A 134 -6.42 12.50 23.66
N MET A 135 -6.11 11.90 22.52
CA MET A 135 -5.68 12.64 21.32
C MET A 135 -6.79 13.51 20.77
N ALA A 136 -8.03 13.02 20.76
CA ALA A 136 -9.20 13.78 20.33
C ALA A 136 -9.43 15.03 21.21
N ALA A 137 -9.30 14.88 22.54
CA ALA A 137 -9.44 16.01 23.47
C ALA A 137 -8.31 17.06 23.26
N ARG A 138 -7.07 16.63 23.09
CA ARG A 138 -5.93 17.51 22.78
C ARG A 138 -6.07 18.24 21.45
N SER A 139 -6.75 17.63 20.48
CA SER A 139 -6.99 18.18 19.15
C SER A 139 -8.31 18.97 19.06
N ASN A 140 -8.98 19.20 20.18
CA ASN A 140 -10.25 19.94 20.25
C ASN A 140 -11.36 19.36 19.34
N LEU A 141 -11.44 18.00 19.25
CA LEU A 141 -12.50 17.35 18.50
C LEU A 141 -13.88 17.65 19.11
N PRO A 142 -14.93 17.83 18.26
CA PRO A 142 -16.26 18.18 18.74
C PRO A 142 -16.96 17.01 19.45
N GLU A 143 -17.89 17.33 20.35
CA GLU A 143 -18.62 16.34 21.17
C GLU A 143 -19.39 15.32 20.35
N ARG A 144 -19.81 15.69 19.12
CA ARG A 144 -20.45 14.73 18.18
C ARG A 144 -19.56 13.54 17.81
N VAL A 145 -18.21 13.72 17.87
CA VAL A 145 -17.22 12.66 17.64
C VAL A 145 -16.87 11.97 18.96
N LEU A 146 -16.64 12.76 20.02
CA LEU A 146 -16.22 12.25 21.33
C LEU A 146 -17.30 11.40 22.00
N GLY A 147 -18.57 11.78 21.90
CA GLY A 147 -19.68 11.06 22.52
C GLY A 147 -19.77 9.60 22.06
N PRO A 148 -19.92 9.31 20.75
CA PRO A 148 -19.90 7.94 20.22
C PRO A 148 -18.60 7.19 20.55
N LEU A 149 -17.45 7.84 20.46
CA LEU A 149 -16.17 7.22 20.75
C LEU A 149 -16.06 6.72 22.19
N ARG A 150 -16.61 7.45 23.18
CA ARG A 150 -16.66 6.98 24.58
C ARG A 150 -17.45 5.71 24.78
N SER A 151 -18.45 5.44 23.93
CA SER A 151 -19.23 4.19 23.95
C SER A 151 -18.64 3.11 23.06
N GLY A 152 -17.52 3.34 22.37
CA GLY A 152 -16.91 2.40 21.44
C GLY A 152 -17.56 2.36 20.06
N ASP A 153 -18.47 3.28 19.76
CA ASP A 153 -19.15 3.37 18.47
C ASP A 153 -18.30 4.14 17.45
N TRP A 154 -17.31 3.47 16.88
CA TRP A 154 -16.44 3.99 15.86
C TRP A 154 -17.19 4.42 14.60
N SER A 155 -18.21 3.67 14.20
CA SER A 155 -18.97 3.94 12.98
C SER A 155 -19.65 5.31 13.07
N THR A 156 -20.35 5.58 14.20
CA THR A 156 -20.99 6.86 14.42
C THR A 156 -19.95 7.99 14.62
N ALA A 157 -18.83 7.72 15.29
CA ALA A 157 -17.76 8.71 15.47
C ALA A 157 -17.16 9.13 14.12
N VAL A 158 -16.83 8.19 13.24
CA VAL A 158 -16.31 8.47 11.89
C VAL A 158 -17.34 9.20 11.03
N ALA A 159 -18.59 8.71 10.99
CA ALA A 159 -19.65 9.37 10.24
C ALA A 159 -19.85 10.83 10.70
N SER A 160 -19.81 11.06 12.03
CA SER A 160 -19.93 12.40 12.61
C SER A 160 -18.74 13.31 12.26
N ALA A 161 -17.53 12.76 12.23
CA ALA A 161 -16.33 13.49 11.83
C ALA A 161 -16.42 13.92 10.34
N LEU A 162 -16.79 13.01 9.46
CA LEU A 162 -16.92 13.28 8.03
C LEU A 162 -18.08 14.23 7.68
N ALA A 163 -19.08 14.32 8.56
CA ALA A 163 -20.20 15.26 8.46
C ALA A 163 -19.97 16.56 9.26
N ALA A 164 -18.74 16.81 9.72
CA ALA A 164 -18.43 18.01 10.50
C ALA A 164 -18.59 19.28 9.64
N PRO A 165 -19.24 20.32 10.17
CA PRO A 165 -19.35 21.59 9.47
C PRO A 165 -17.99 22.33 9.45
N PRO A 166 -17.80 23.28 8.50
CA PRO A 166 -16.52 23.95 8.31
C PRO A 166 -15.93 24.61 9.57
N GLU A 167 -16.77 25.13 10.45
CA GLU A 167 -16.35 25.76 11.70
C GLU A 167 -15.72 24.77 12.69
N GLU A 168 -16.19 23.52 12.73
CA GLU A 168 -15.58 22.47 13.56
C GLU A 168 -14.25 22.02 12.98
N VAL A 169 -14.13 21.90 11.65
CA VAL A 169 -12.86 21.62 10.97
C VAL A 169 -11.85 22.73 11.26
N ALA A 170 -12.27 24.00 11.14
CA ALA A 170 -11.43 25.15 11.43
C ALA A 170 -10.96 25.18 12.90
N ALA A 171 -11.82 24.79 13.84
CA ALA A 171 -11.46 24.75 15.27
C ALA A 171 -10.36 23.69 15.54
N VAL A 172 -10.43 22.50 14.88
CA VAL A 172 -9.41 21.45 14.99
C VAL A 172 -8.08 21.89 14.37
N THR A 173 -8.12 22.50 13.18
CA THR A 173 -6.90 23.01 12.52
C THR A 173 -6.24 24.14 13.29
N SER A 174 -7.01 25.07 13.84
CA SER A 174 -6.48 26.14 14.69
C SER A 174 -5.89 25.61 16.01
N ALA A 175 -6.49 24.57 16.59
CA ALA A 175 -5.91 23.90 17.76
C ALA A 175 -4.57 23.23 17.43
N ALA A 176 -4.45 22.65 16.21
CA ALA A 176 -3.20 22.07 15.74
C ALA A 176 -2.10 23.11 15.50
N GLU A 177 -2.45 24.29 14.97
CA GLU A 177 -1.52 25.40 14.77
C GLU A 177 -1.01 26.00 16.10
N ALA A 178 -1.84 26.00 17.13
CA ALA A 178 -1.51 26.51 18.45
C ALA A 178 -0.87 25.48 19.38
N GLY A 179 -0.97 24.18 19.02
CA GLY A 179 -0.54 23.06 19.84
C GLY A 179 0.90 22.62 19.56
N ASP A 180 1.51 22.01 20.57
CA ASP A 180 2.81 21.38 20.46
C ASP A 180 2.66 19.86 20.39
N GLY A 181 3.56 19.21 19.63
CA GLY A 181 3.68 17.76 19.59
C GLY A 181 3.33 17.13 18.23
N PRO A 182 3.65 15.83 18.08
CA PRO A 182 3.60 15.16 16.78
C PRO A 182 2.22 15.14 16.12
N ALA A 183 1.15 14.96 16.89
CA ALA A 183 -0.20 14.92 16.33
C ALA A 183 -0.69 16.30 15.85
N ALA A 184 -0.37 17.36 16.59
CA ALA A 184 -0.67 18.73 16.17
C ALA A 184 0.10 19.08 14.89
N GLY A 185 1.40 18.78 14.84
CA GLY A 185 2.22 18.98 13.67
C GLY A 185 1.71 18.20 12.43
N LEU A 186 1.24 16.97 12.63
CA LEU A 186 0.68 16.17 11.54
C LEU A 186 -0.63 16.75 11.01
N VAL A 187 -1.58 17.08 11.89
CA VAL A 187 -2.85 17.73 11.48
C VAL A 187 -2.57 19.04 10.74
N GLY A 188 -1.64 19.88 11.24
CA GLY A 188 -1.24 21.13 10.59
C GLY A 188 -0.66 20.92 9.19
N ARG A 189 0.23 19.95 9.00
CA ARG A 189 0.79 19.58 7.68
C ARG A 189 -0.30 19.15 6.71
N LEU A 190 -1.21 18.27 7.15
CA LEU A 190 -2.31 17.78 6.31
C LEU A 190 -3.32 18.87 5.99
N ALA A 191 -3.64 19.75 6.95
CA ALA A 191 -4.54 20.88 6.74
C ALA A 191 -4.02 21.89 5.72
N ALA A 192 -2.71 22.09 5.65
CA ALA A 192 -2.08 22.96 4.65
C ALA A 192 -2.29 22.45 3.21
N LEU A 193 -2.41 21.12 3.03
CA LEU A 193 -2.63 20.47 1.73
C LEU A 193 -4.12 20.24 1.42
N HIS A 194 -4.93 20.00 2.46
CA HIS A 194 -6.34 19.61 2.37
C HIS A 194 -7.21 20.56 3.22
N HIS A 195 -7.14 21.85 2.89
CA HIS A 195 -7.83 22.90 3.66
C HIS A 195 -9.33 22.64 3.74
N GLY A 196 -9.87 22.60 4.97
CA GLY A 196 -11.29 22.40 5.22
C GLY A 196 -11.81 20.98 5.01
N ASP A 197 -10.95 19.99 4.74
CA ASP A 197 -11.36 18.60 4.60
C ASP A 197 -11.79 18.03 5.97
N PRO A 198 -13.05 17.54 6.13
CA PRO A 198 -13.51 16.99 7.40
C PRO A 198 -12.75 15.74 7.86
N ALA A 199 -12.09 15.01 6.94
CA ALA A 199 -11.25 13.88 7.31
C ALA A 199 -10.05 14.27 8.20
N LEU A 200 -9.70 15.57 8.30
CA LEU A 200 -8.71 16.05 9.25
C LEU A 200 -9.09 15.73 10.71
N LEU A 201 -10.40 15.61 11.02
CA LEU A 201 -10.88 15.20 12.33
C LEU A 201 -10.56 13.73 12.64
N LEU A 202 -10.32 12.90 11.63
CA LEU A 202 -9.95 11.49 11.81
C LEU A 202 -8.46 11.30 12.13
N VAL A 203 -7.61 12.23 11.71
CA VAL A 203 -6.14 12.11 11.86
C VAL A 203 -5.71 11.87 13.32
N PRO A 204 -6.20 12.59 14.34
CA PRO A 204 -5.84 12.33 15.73
C PRO A 204 -6.29 10.96 16.25
N LEU A 205 -7.30 10.35 15.61
CA LEU A 205 -7.85 9.05 16.00
C LEU A 205 -7.06 7.88 15.46
N LEU A 206 -6.18 8.13 14.48
CA LEU A 206 -5.39 7.10 13.80
C LEU A 206 -4.00 6.93 14.42
N ARG A 207 -3.47 5.73 14.32
CA ARG A 207 -2.08 5.44 14.65
C ARG A 207 -1.20 6.01 13.56
N HIS A 208 -0.19 6.75 13.98
CA HIS A 208 0.82 7.33 13.11
C HIS A 208 2.10 6.51 13.26
N HIS A 209 2.59 5.97 12.16
CA HIS A 209 3.80 5.15 12.12
C HIS A 209 4.87 5.85 11.29
N VAL A 210 6.10 5.79 11.77
CA VAL A 210 7.31 6.08 11.02
C VAL A 210 8.09 4.78 10.98
N LEU A 211 8.10 4.14 9.83
CA LEU A 211 8.76 2.87 9.59
C LEU A 211 10.22 3.12 9.25
N ASP A 212 11.11 2.32 9.80
CA ASP A 212 12.52 2.26 9.43
C ASP A 212 12.74 1.26 8.29
N ASP A 213 13.92 1.29 7.68
CA ASP A 213 14.28 0.41 6.55
C ASP A 213 14.02 -1.07 6.85
N GLY A 214 13.17 -1.69 6.07
CA GLY A 214 12.77 -3.08 6.21
C GLY A 214 11.59 -3.34 7.16
N ASP A 215 11.10 -2.34 7.90
CA ASP A 215 9.86 -2.53 8.65
C ASP A 215 8.70 -2.72 7.68
N LEU A 216 7.80 -3.63 8.01
CA LEU A 216 6.62 -3.93 7.23
C LEU A 216 5.35 -3.55 8.00
N LEU A 217 4.44 -2.89 7.30
CA LEU A 217 3.07 -2.65 7.75
C LEU A 217 2.10 -3.43 6.86
N TYR A 218 1.30 -4.31 7.47
CA TYR A 218 0.21 -4.98 6.77
C TYR A 218 -1.10 -4.21 6.93
N VAL A 219 -1.75 -3.92 5.81
CA VAL A 219 -3.02 -3.21 5.73
C VAL A 219 -4.12 -4.22 5.37
N ALA A 220 -4.76 -4.76 6.38
CA ALA A 220 -5.89 -5.69 6.19
C ALA A 220 -7.13 -4.96 5.62
N PRO A 221 -8.00 -5.67 4.89
CA PRO A 221 -9.30 -5.13 4.50
C PRO A 221 -10.07 -4.56 5.68
N GLY A 222 -10.67 -3.38 5.51
CA GLY A 222 -11.40 -2.67 6.55
C GLY A 222 -10.56 -1.75 7.44
N VAL A 223 -9.23 -1.70 7.26
CA VAL A 223 -8.34 -0.82 7.99
C VAL A 223 -8.23 0.54 7.29
N LEU A 224 -8.58 1.61 8.00
CA LEU A 224 -8.44 2.98 7.51
C LEU A 224 -6.96 3.39 7.54
N HIS A 225 -6.43 3.86 6.41
CA HIS A 225 -5.01 4.16 6.25
C HIS A 225 -4.74 5.28 5.25
N ALA A 226 -3.55 5.87 5.32
CA ALA A 226 -3.00 6.81 4.34
C ALA A 226 -1.47 6.82 4.39
N HIS A 227 -0.81 6.66 3.26
CA HIS A 227 0.65 6.83 3.17
C HIS A 227 0.98 8.31 3.02
N LEU A 228 1.94 8.80 3.80
CA LEU A 228 2.20 10.23 3.96
C LEU A 228 3.48 10.69 3.27
N SER A 229 4.56 9.92 3.39
CA SER A 229 5.85 10.24 2.75
C SER A 229 6.81 9.06 2.75
N GLY A 230 7.76 9.06 1.83
CA GLY A 230 8.86 8.09 1.79
C GLY A 230 8.82 7.13 0.62
N LEU A 231 9.75 6.18 0.63
CA LEU A 231 9.86 5.12 -0.37
C LEU A 231 9.52 3.76 0.27
N ALA A 232 8.73 2.94 -0.39
CA ALA A 232 8.38 1.61 0.09
C ALA A 232 8.14 0.63 -1.06
N VAL A 233 8.39 -0.65 -0.82
CA VAL A 233 7.88 -1.74 -1.65
C VAL A 233 6.49 -2.09 -1.17
N GLU A 234 5.49 -1.94 -2.03
CA GLU A 234 4.11 -2.36 -1.79
C GLU A 234 3.84 -3.69 -2.50
N VAL A 235 3.31 -4.65 -1.77
CA VAL A 235 2.78 -5.90 -2.31
C VAL A 235 1.29 -5.93 -2.03
N MET A 236 0.49 -6.10 -3.05
CA MET A 236 -0.97 -6.08 -2.93
C MET A 236 -1.62 -7.12 -3.85
N ALA A 237 -2.85 -7.49 -3.55
CA ALA A 237 -3.68 -8.24 -4.50
C ALA A 237 -3.92 -7.41 -5.77
N ASP A 238 -4.12 -8.10 -6.90
CA ASP A 238 -4.43 -7.46 -8.20
C ASP A 238 -5.87 -6.91 -8.22
N SER A 239 -6.08 -5.79 -7.49
CA SER A 239 -7.38 -5.12 -7.34
C SER A 239 -7.26 -3.60 -7.32
N ASP A 240 -8.27 -2.93 -7.91
CA ASP A 240 -8.42 -1.47 -7.93
C ASP A 240 -9.46 -0.96 -6.90
N ASP A 241 -10.08 -1.84 -6.11
CA ASP A 241 -11.16 -1.50 -5.17
C ASP A 241 -10.65 -0.55 -4.07
N VAL A 242 -11.24 0.66 -3.99
CA VAL A 242 -10.87 1.67 -3.00
C VAL A 242 -12.05 2.55 -2.62
N VAL A 243 -12.27 2.72 -1.31
CA VAL A 243 -13.25 3.67 -0.76
C VAL A 243 -12.53 4.74 0.05
N ARG A 244 -12.68 6.00 -0.37
CA ARG A 244 -11.97 7.14 0.23
C ARG A 244 -12.77 7.76 1.36
N ALA A 245 -12.05 8.20 2.39
CA ALA A 245 -12.59 8.96 3.52
C ALA A 245 -12.37 10.47 3.37
N GLY A 246 -11.31 10.88 2.67
CA GLY A 246 -10.93 12.27 2.49
C GLY A 246 -9.43 12.44 2.22
N LEU A 247 -8.89 13.60 2.54
CA LEU A 247 -7.55 14.04 2.16
C LEU A 247 -7.35 13.92 0.63
N THR A 248 -8.39 14.26 -0.12
CA THR A 248 -8.44 14.11 -1.57
C THR A 248 -9.49 15.00 -2.21
N SER A 249 -9.28 15.37 -3.47
CA SER A 249 -10.30 16.00 -4.32
C SER A 249 -11.20 14.99 -5.05
N LYS A 250 -10.90 13.67 -4.93
CA LYS A 250 -11.69 12.61 -5.55
C LYS A 250 -12.98 12.34 -4.79
N PHE A 251 -13.90 11.60 -5.41
CA PHE A 251 -15.18 11.21 -4.80
C PHE A 251 -14.99 10.46 -3.49
N VAL A 252 -15.81 10.82 -2.50
CA VAL A 252 -15.89 10.19 -1.17
C VAL A 252 -17.31 9.69 -0.95
N ASP A 253 -17.47 8.40 -0.64
CA ASP A 253 -18.73 7.81 -0.19
C ASP A 253 -18.61 7.44 1.30
N SER A 254 -19.00 8.37 2.17
CA SER A 254 -18.91 8.19 3.62
C SER A 254 -19.82 7.07 4.14
N MET A 255 -20.94 6.79 3.48
CA MET A 255 -21.85 5.70 3.88
C MET A 255 -21.24 4.33 3.58
N VAL A 256 -20.68 4.17 2.40
CA VAL A 256 -19.94 2.96 2.02
C VAL A 256 -18.72 2.80 2.91
N LEU A 257 -17.94 3.87 3.11
CA LEU A 257 -16.75 3.85 3.96
C LEU A 257 -17.06 3.29 5.36
N VAL A 258 -18.04 3.86 6.05
CA VAL A 258 -18.40 3.46 7.43
C VAL A 258 -18.80 1.99 7.49
N GLY A 259 -19.47 1.47 6.47
CA GLY A 259 -19.83 0.04 6.38
C GLY A 259 -18.64 -0.90 6.22
N LEU A 260 -17.52 -0.40 5.70
CA LEU A 260 -16.29 -1.18 5.50
C LEU A 260 -15.40 -1.24 6.73
N LEU A 261 -15.48 -0.26 7.63
CA LEU A 261 -14.55 -0.14 8.74
C LEU A 261 -14.54 -1.37 9.65
N ARG A 262 -13.34 -1.77 10.04
CA ARG A 262 -13.06 -2.82 11.03
C ARG A 262 -12.12 -2.24 12.09
N PRO A 263 -12.65 -1.44 13.05
CA PRO A 263 -11.84 -0.71 14.02
C PRO A 263 -11.05 -1.61 14.98
N GLU A 264 -11.46 -2.87 15.12
CA GLU A 264 -10.75 -3.89 15.89
C GLU A 264 -9.48 -4.40 15.21
N ARG A 265 -9.32 -4.18 13.91
CA ARG A 265 -8.11 -4.50 13.17
C ARG A 265 -7.11 -3.37 13.32
N LEU A 266 -5.99 -3.67 13.93
CA LEU A 266 -4.89 -2.74 14.12
C LEU A 266 -3.91 -2.91 12.96
N GLY A 267 -3.42 -1.81 12.42
CA GLY A 267 -2.25 -1.85 11.53
C GLY A 267 -1.02 -2.13 12.36
N ASP A 268 -0.58 -3.38 12.44
CA ASP A 268 0.58 -3.75 13.20
C ASP A 268 1.83 -3.72 12.32
N VAL A 269 2.92 -3.19 12.91
CA VAL A 269 4.23 -3.11 12.25
C VAL A 269 5.04 -4.34 12.64
N GLU A 270 5.52 -5.06 11.63
CA GLU A 270 6.47 -6.15 11.79
C GLU A 270 7.88 -5.66 11.46
N MET A 271 8.78 -5.72 12.44
CA MET A 271 10.18 -5.30 12.26
C MET A 271 10.99 -6.39 11.58
N ALA A 272 11.82 -5.99 10.62
CA ALA A 272 12.73 -6.92 9.95
C ALA A 272 13.76 -7.49 10.96
N THR A 273 13.92 -8.81 10.97
CA THR A 273 14.90 -9.49 11.80
C THR A 273 15.84 -10.34 10.94
N GLY A 274 17.12 -9.95 10.89
CA GLY A 274 18.15 -10.71 10.17
C GLY A 274 18.13 -10.56 8.64
N SER A 275 18.98 -11.34 7.98
CA SER A 275 19.26 -11.22 6.53
C SER A 275 18.24 -11.89 5.60
N GLY A 276 17.28 -12.64 6.13
CA GLY A 276 16.29 -13.38 5.35
C GLY A 276 14.92 -13.36 6.00
N HIS A 277 14.48 -12.18 6.44
CA HIS A 277 13.21 -12.03 7.14
C HIS A 277 12.04 -12.37 6.23
N ARG A 278 11.12 -13.20 6.73
CA ARG A 278 9.87 -13.58 6.05
C ARG A 278 8.72 -12.89 6.76
N TYR A 279 7.89 -12.21 5.97
CA TYR A 279 6.65 -11.62 6.43
C TYR A 279 5.49 -12.51 5.98
N ASP A 280 4.64 -12.91 6.91
CA ASP A 280 3.43 -13.67 6.62
C ASP A 280 2.27 -12.69 6.43
N LEU A 281 1.85 -12.50 5.17
CA LEU A 281 0.74 -11.63 4.82
C LEU A 281 -0.58 -12.34 5.15
N GLU A 282 -1.27 -11.86 6.18
CA GLU A 282 -2.51 -12.48 6.65
C GLU A 282 -3.64 -12.32 5.62
N GLY A 283 -4.28 -13.43 5.25
CA GLY A 283 -5.42 -13.40 4.30
C GLY A 283 -5.02 -13.20 2.83
N ASP A 284 -3.74 -13.18 2.51
CA ASP A 284 -3.20 -13.17 1.15
C ASP A 284 -2.53 -14.52 0.86
N ASP A 285 -2.65 -14.98 -0.38
CA ASP A 285 -1.98 -16.20 -0.86
C ASP A 285 -0.49 -15.96 -1.15
N SER A 286 0.00 -14.75 -0.93
CA SER A 286 1.37 -14.33 -1.17
C SER A 286 2.21 -14.29 0.11
N VAL A 287 3.51 -14.48 -0.05
CA VAL A 287 4.53 -14.32 0.99
C VAL A 287 5.55 -13.31 0.50
N LEU A 288 5.89 -12.36 1.36
CA LEU A 288 7.02 -11.45 1.13
C LEU A 288 8.22 -11.89 1.97
N ARG A 289 9.40 -11.93 1.35
CA ARG A 289 10.69 -12.07 2.05
C ARG A 289 11.60 -10.90 1.68
N ARG A 290 12.22 -10.30 2.67
CA ARG A 290 13.31 -9.36 2.48
C ARG A 290 14.63 -10.10 2.70
N LEU A 291 15.41 -10.23 1.64
CA LEU A 291 16.73 -10.84 1.64
C LEU A 291 17.76 -9.72 1.57
N SER A 292 18.64 -9.59 2.57
CA SER A 292 19.64 -8.54 2.62
C SER A 292 20.99 -9.08 3.06
N GLY A 293 22.05 -8.83 2.28
CA GLY A 293 23.40 -9.31 2.59
C GLY A 293 24.38 -9.12 1.45
N ASN A 294 25.63 -9.46 1.70
CA ASN A 294 26.69 -9.50 0.68
C ASN A 294 27.08 -10.96 0.46
N GLY A 295 26.80 -11.49 -0.73
CA GLY A 295 27.04 -12.87 -1.08
C GLY A 295 26.08 -13.85 -0.36
N LEU A 296 24.83 -13.43 -0.11
CA LEU A 296 23.81 -14.30 0.46
C LEU A 296 23.28 -15.23 -0.65
N ASP A 297 23.50 -16.53 -0.49
CA ASP A 297 23.02 -17.55 -1.41
C ASP A 297 21.71 -18.16 -0.87
N VAL A 298 20.66 -18.17 -1.70
CA VAL A 298 19.31 -18.66 -1.37
C VAL A 298 18.74 -19.45 -2.54
N GLU A 299 18.07 -20.56 -2.28
CA GLU A 299 17.22 -21.22 -3.27
C GLU A 299 15.87 -20.51 -3.37
N VAL A 300 15.43 -20.20 -4.59
CA VAL A 300 14.13 -19.60 -4.93
C VAL A 300 13.49 -20.43 -6.06
N GLY A 301 12.22 -20.17 -6.37
CA GLY A 301 11.49 -21.01 -7.32
C GLY A 301 10.98 -22.29 -6.67
N GLY A 302 10.31 -23.11 -7.46
CA GLY A 302 9.79 -24.41 -7.00
C GLY A 302 8.54 -24.31 -6.12
N SER A 303 7.99 -23.13 -5.89
CA SER A 303 6.71 -22.96 -5.20
C SER A 303 5.51 -23.51 -5.99
N GLY A 304 5.72 -23.80 -7.28
CA GLY A 304 4.65 -24.19 -8.20
C GLY A 304 3.78 -23.03 -8.67
N GLY A 305 3.97 -21.84 -8.10
CA GLY A 305 3.30 -20.59 -8.46
C GLY A 305 4.26 -19.55 -9.04
N PRO A 306 3.74 -18.37 -9.36
CA PRO A 306 4.53 -17.23 -9.82
C PRO A 306 5.36 -16.64 -8.68
N GLU A 307 6.60 -16.24 -8.99
CA GLU A 307 7.49 -15.55 -8.07
C GLU A 307 8.10 -14.32 -8.73
N LEU A 308 8.34 -13.27 -7.94
CA LEU A 308 8.98 -12.04 -8.38
C LEU A 308 10.08 -11.64 -7.40
N LEU A 309 11.27 -11.38 -7.92
CA LEU A 309 12.42 -10.90 -7.18
C LEU A 309 12.68 -9.44 -7.58
N LEU A 310 12.38 -8.48 -6.72
CA LEU A 310 12.68 -7.07 -6.94
C LEU A 310 13.98 -6.70 -6.21
N CYS A 311 15.03 -6.32 -6.96
CA CYS A 311 16.26 -5.80 -6.38
C CYS A 311 16.05 -4.32 -5.98
N THR A 312 16.14 -4.03 -4.67
CA THR A 312 15.98 -2.68 -4.14
C THR A 312 17.28 -2.00 -3.75
N ASP A 313 18.36 -2.77 -3.60
CA ASP A 313 19.71 -2.25 -3.42
C ASP A 313 20.75 -3.25 -3.95
N GLY A 314 21.85 -2.74 -4.53
CA GLY A 314 22.93 -3.55 -5.05
C GLY A 314 22.54 -4.37 -6.29
N SER A 315 22.73 -5.70 -6.22
CA SER A 315 22.45 -6.62 -7.32
C SER A 315 21.97 -8.00 -6.86
N ALA A 316 21.24 -8.68 -7.74
CA ALA A 316 20.79 -10.05 -7.57
C ALA A 316 21.20 -10.88 -8.80
N SER A 317 21.96 -11.95 -8.60
CA SER A 317 22.30 -12.91 -9.65
C SER A 317 21.43 -14.14 -9.52
N VAL A 318 20.71 -14.49 -10.57
CA VAL A 318 19.74 -15.60 -10.58
C VAL A 318 20.16 -16.62 -11.63
N ARG A 319 20.37 -17.85 -11.19
CA ARG A 319 20.81 -18.95 -12.07
C ARG A 319 19.80 -20.10 -12.05
N SER A 320 19.33 -20.50 -13.25
CA SER A 320 18.45 -21.67 -13.35
C SER A 320 19.15 -22.94 -12.93
N GLY A 321 18.44 -23.84 -12.23
CA GLY A 321 19.00 -25.13 -11.79
C GLY A 321 19.48 -26.03 -12.92
N ASP A 322 19.00 -25.82 -14.16
CA ASP A 322 19.49 -26.51 -15.36
C ASP A 322 20.68 -25.84 -16.06
N GLY A 323 21.15 -24.71 -15.53
CA GLY A 323 22.27 -23.92 -16.02
C GLY A 323 22.06 -23.26 -17.38
N ARG A 324 20.82 -23.15 -17.87
CA ARG A 324 20.49 -22.58 -19.18
C ARG A 324 20.30 -21.07 -19.16
N SER A 325 20.02 -20.49 -18.00
CA SER A 325 19.74 -19.06 -17.86
C SER A 325 20.46 -18.50 -16.64
N ASP A 326 21.24 -17.44 -16.87
CA ASP A 326 21.82 -16.61 -15.85
C ASP A 326 21.31 -15.18 -16.07
N LEU A 327 20.68 -14.61 -15.06
CA LEU A 327 20.17 -13.24 -15.07
C LEU A 327 20.81 -12.43 -13.95
N VAL A 328 21.04 -11.15 -14.18
CA VAL A 328 21.44 -10.21 -13.15
C VAL A 328 20.43 -9.08 -13.12
N ALA A 329 19.83 -8.88 -11.98
CA ALA A 329 18.98 -7.73 -11.70
C ALA A 329 19.77 -6.71 -10.88
N LEU A 330 19.78 -5.47 -11.32
CA LEU A 330 20.32 -4.33 -10.59
C LEU A 330 19.21 -3.64 -9.81
N ARG A 331 19.57 -2.69 -8.96
CA ARG A 331 18.60 -1.88 -8.21
C ARG A 331 17.53 -1.27 -9.15
N GLY A 332 16.26 -1.48 -8.82
CA GLY A 332 15.12 -1.07 -9.63
C GLY A 332 14.72 -2.06 -10.73
N GLU A 333 15.33 -3.24 -10.79
CA GLU A 333 14.99 -4.29 -11.74
C GLU A 333 14.37 -5.50 -11.05
N ALA A 334 13.50 -6.22 -11.76
CA ALA A 334 12.83 -7.40 -11.23
C ALA A 334 13.06 -8.61 -12.13
N VAL A 335 13.20 -9.79 -11.49
CA VAL A 335 13.21 -11.09 -12.17
C VAL A 335 11.88 -11.78 -11.91
N TRP A 336 11.26 -12.22 -12.99
CA TRP A 336 10.12 -13.12 -12.98
C TRP A 336 10.59 -14.58 -13.01
N ILE A 337 10.06 -15.39 -12.10
CA ILE A 337 10.24 -16.84 -12.08
C ILE A 337 8.85 -17.48 -12.24
N GLY A 338 8.64 -18.17 -13.35
CA GLY A 338 7.38 -18.84 -13.64
C GLY A 338 7.25 -20.21 -12.98
N PRO A 339 6.03 -20.76 -12.90
CA PRO A 339 5.79 -22.07 -12.29
C PRO A 339 6.58 -23.22 -12.89
N GLY A 340 7.03 -23.08 -14.15
CA GLY A 340 7.80 -24.08 -14.88
C GLY A 340 9.32 -23.93 -14.82
N ASP A 341 9.84 -22.89 -14.17
CA ASP A 341 11.30 -22.63 -14.15
C ASP A 341 12.08 -23.49 -13.13
N GLY A 342 11.36 -24.13 -12.18
CA GLY A 342 11.96 -24.99 -11.17
C GLY A 342 12.79 -24.27 -10.13
N LEU A 343 13.57 -25.03 -9.35
CA LEU A 343 14.48 -24.47 -8.36
C LEU A 343 15.60 -23.67 -9.03
N THR A 344 15.95 -22.57 -8.41
CA THR A 344 16.82 -21.54 -8.97
C THR A 344 17.73 -21.01 -7.87
N ASP A 345 19.03 -20.89 -8.15
CA ASP A 345 19.99 -20.29 -7.22
C ASP A 345 19.93 -18.76 -7.32
N LEU A 346 19.68 -18.09 -6.21
CA LEU A 346 19.74 -16.65 -6.07
C LEU A 346 20.94 -16.26 -5.20
N ARG A 347 21.80 -15.38 -5.72
CA ARG A 347 22.84 -14.70 -4.96
C ARG A 347 22.52 -13.23 -4.83
N VAL A 348 22.47 -12.74 -3.58
CA VAL A 348 22.15 -11.36 -3.24
C VAL A 348 23.41 -10.63 -2.77
N ASP A 349 23.72 -9.52 -3.42
CA ASP A 349 24.73 -8.55 -3.01
C ASP A 349 24.05 -7.18 -2.85
N GLY A 350 23.34 -6.98 -1.73
CA GLY A 350 22.48 -5.83 -1.46
C GLY A 350 21.15 -6.25 -0.82
N THR A 351 20.02 -5.82 -1.39
CA THR A 351 18.67 -6.15 -0.88
C THR A 351 17.71 -6.55 -1.99
N VAL A 352 17.01 -7.66 -1.79
CA VAL A 352 15.99 -8.20 -2.69
C VAL A 352 14.68 -8.42 -1.91
N HIS A 353 13.58 -7.97 -2.50
CA HIS A 353 12.23 -8.32 -2.04
C HIS A 353 11.72 -9.47 -2.92
N TRP A 354 11.52 -10.62 -2.31
CA TRP A 354 11.04 -11.83 -2.97
C TRP A 354 9.57 -12.05 -2.60
N VAL A 355 8.71 -11.98 -3.62
CA VAL A 355 7.27 -12.25 -3.50
C VAL A 355 6.97 -13.57 -4.18
N ALA A 356 6.28 -14.47 -3.49
CA ALA A 356 5.89 -15.78 -3.99
C ALA A 356 4.48 -16.14 -3.53
N CYS A 357 3.74 -16.92 -4.33
CA CYS A 357 2.48 -17.50 -3.88
C CYS A 357 2.74 -18.56 -2.80
N ARG A 358 1.87 -18.64 -1.80
CA ARG A 358 1.85 -19.77 -0.88
C ARG A 358 1.45 -21.04 -1.63
N ASP A 359 2.03 -22.15 -1.21
CA ASP A 359 1.81 -23.50 -1.75
C ASP A 359 0.41 -24.06 -1.37
N LEU A 360 -0.64 -23.29 -1.62
CA LEU A 360 -2.04 -23.65 -1.38
C LEU A 360 -2.76 -24.02 -2.68
N GLY A 361 -2.03 -24.73 -3.60
CA GLY A 361 -2.64 -25.19 -4.84
C GLY A 361 -3.35 -24.05 -5.57
N CYS A 362 -2.58 -23.05 -6.04
CA CYS A 362 -3.06 -22.04 -6.98
C CYS A 362 -3.56 -22.74 -8.24
N HIS A 363 -4.69 -23.43 -8.13
CA HIS A 363 -5.46 -23.86 -9.28
C HIS A 363 -6.32 -22.66 -9.67
N ALA A 364 -6.03 -22.13 -10.86
CA ALA A 364 -6.87 -21.17 -11.54
C ALA A 364 -8.35 -21.51 -11.33
N ARG A 365 -9.10 -20.58 -10.76
CA ARG A 365 -10.57 -20.60 -10.75
C ARG A 365 -11.10 -19.66 -11.82
#